data_588db0b87b1cfb40e220f5156284a019
#
_entry.id   588db0b87b1cfb40e220f5156284a019
#
_cell.length_a   1.000
_cell.length_b   1.000
_cell.length_c   1.000
_cell.angle_alpha   90.00
_cell.angle_beta   90.00
_cell.angle_gamma   90.00
#
_symmetry.space_group_name_H-M   'P 1'
#
loop_
_entity.id
_entity.type
_entity.pdbx_description
1 polymer ?
#
loop_
_entity_poly.entity_id
_entity_poly.type
_entity_poly.pdbx_seq_one_letter_code
_entity_poly.pdbx_strand_id
1 'polypeptide(L)'
;MSEANFNLVLHPEARFAAEDFHNRLQIPFIELRRLYQTDKIASQYQAFGKVLGVTFSDEVYREKAEETVAKFKEKRPDASFAIGECMNGDPFEMALAMIKYGFKVPEIYGTLTAENFIYLNQLSQLSPETKVFSNMEPTMLYYDPEKSGVNMTIGKDAGYYHPDQPNVIWNQDRQPYGYAGVTR
;
A
#
# COMPACT_ATOMS: atom_id res chain seq x y z
N MET A 1 2.04 -21.59 21.15
CA MET A 1 0.93 -20.69 20.81
C MET A 1 -0.16 -20.62 21.88
N SER A 2 -0.40 -21.68 22.64
CA SER A 2 -1.42 -21.68 23.72
C SER A 2 -1.17 -20.69 24.88
N GLU A 3 0.02 -20.11 24.95
CA GLU A 3 0.41 -19.13 25.99
C GLU A 3 0.39 -17.67 25.49
N ALA A 4 0.03 -17.45 24.21
CA ALA A 4 -0.04 -16.11 23.66
C ALA A 4 -1.31 -15.39 24.12
N ASN A 5 -1.17 -14.11 24.51
CA ASN A 5 -2.32 -13.28 24.86
C ASN A 5 -3.13 -12.85 23.63
N PHE A 6 -2.47 -12.71 22.47
CA PHE A 6 -3.08 -12.46 21.17
C PHE A 6 -2.11 -12.83 20.04
N ASN A 7 -2.64 -12.98 18.82
CA ASN A 7 -1.87 -13.15 17.60
C ASN A 7 -1.79 -11.82 16.85
N LEU A 8 -0.62 -11.48 16.31
CA LEU A 8 -0.45 -10.33 15.43
C LEU A 8 -0.42 -10.80 13.98
N VAL A 9 -1.39 -10.36 13.19
CA VAL A 9 -1.50 -10.67 11.76
C VAL A 9 -0.88 -9.52 10.98
N LEU A 10 0.20 -9.81 10.26
CA LEU A 10 0.92 -8.84 9.44
C LEU A 10 0.71 -9.02 7.93
N HIS A 11 0.15 -10.17 7.55
CA HIS A 11 -0.14 -10.54 6.16
C HIS A 11 -1.60 -10.96 6.03
N PRO A 12 -2.33 -10.44 5.04
CA PRO A 12 -3.74 -10.79 4.84
C PRO A 12 -3.98 -12.30 4.74
N GLU A 13 -3.05 -13.04 4.13
CA GLU A 13 -3.12 -14.49 3.98
C GLU A 13 -3.13 -15.25 5.31
N ALA A 14 -2.55 -14.66 6.36
CA ALA A 14 -2.52 -15.25 7.70
C ALA A 14 -3.84 -15.08 8.47
N ARG A 15 -4.79 -14.27 7.95
CA ARG A 15 -6.08 -13.98 8.63
C ARG A 15 -6.87 -15.26 8.91
N PHE A 16 -7.01 -16.15 7.93
CA PHE A 16 -7.75 -17.40 8.10
C PHE A 16 -7.18 -18.28 9.22
N ALA A 17 -5.85 -18.37 9.31
CA ALA A 17 -5.21 -19.09 10.40
C ALA A 17 -5.44 -18.41 11.76
N ALA A 18 -5.43 -17.10 11.80
CA ALA A 18 -5.71 -16.34 13.03
C ALA A 18 -7.16 -16.49 13.49
N GLU A 19 -8.11 -16.50 12.56
CA GLU A 19 -9.53 -16.77 12.82
C GLU A 19 -9.75 -18.20 13.34
N ASP A 20 -9.10 -19.21 12.75
CA ASP A 20 -9.16 -20.57 13.24
C ASP A 20 -8.60 -20.70 14.67
N PHE A 21 -7.47 -20.06 14.96
CA PHE A 21 -6.91 -20.01 16.31
C PHE A 21 -7.83 -19.28 17.29
N HIS A 22 -8.46 -18.19 16.86
CA HIS A 22 -9.44 -17.49 17.68
C HIS A 22 -10.62 -18.42 18.03
N ASN A 23 -11.18 -19.08 17.03
CA ASN A 23 -12.35 -19.95 17.22
C ASN A 23 -12.04 -21.18 18.06
N ARG A 24 -10.87 -21.81 17.89
CA ARG A 24 -10.52 -23.08 18.57
C ARG A 24 -9.82 -22.87 19.90
N LEU A 25 -9.00 -21.84 20.03
CA LEU A 25 -8.15 -21.62 21.22
C LEU A 25 -8.56 -20.38 22.01
N GLN A 26 -9.56 -19.63 21.53
CA GLN A 26 -10.04 -18.38 22.14
C GLN A 26 -8.91 -17.33 22.26
N ILE A 27 -7.90 -17.39 21.38
CA ILE A 27 -6.82 -16.42 21.31
C ILE A 27 -7.24 -15.31 20.34
N PRO A 28 -7.43 -14.07 20.81
CA PRO A 28 -7.77 -12.97 19.93
C PRO A 28 -6.64 -12.66 18.96
N PHE A 29 -6.95 -11.99 17.87
CA PHE A 29 -5.93 -11.50 16.94
C PHE A 29 -6.11 -10.02 16.63
N ILE A 30 -5.01 -9.38 16.25
CA ILE A 30 -4.95 -7.99 15.82
C ILE A 30 -4.31 -7.99 14.44
N GLU A 31 -4.96 -7.37 13.47
CA GLU A 31 -4.42 -7.19 12.13
C GLU A 31 -3.80 -5.80 12.01
N LEU A 32 -2.52 -5.76 11.64
CA LEU A 32 -1.83 -4.53 11.23
C LEU A 32 -1.62 -4.57 9.72
N ARG A 33 -2.27 -3.66 9.02
CA ARG A 33 -2.15 -3.53 7.57
C ARG A 33 -0.92 -2.69 7.21
N ARG A 34 -0.30 -3.02 6.10
CA ARG A 34 0.71 -2.16 5.50
C ARG A 34 0.01 -1.00 4.80
N LEU A 35 0.21 0.20 5.32
CA LEU A 35 -0.41 1.43 4.87
C LEU A 35 0.68 2.43 4.48
N TYR A 36 0.34 3.31 3.55
CA TYR A 36 1.24 4.36 3.05
C TYR A 36 0.70 5.77 3.31
N GLN A 37 -0.58 5.92 3.69
CA GLN A 37 -1.15 7.18 4.15
C GLN A 37 -0.75 7.43 5.61
N THR A 38 0.00 8.51 5.90
CA THR A 38 0.52 8.80 7.26
C THR A 38 -0.58 8.98 8.31
N ASP A 39 -1.73 9.54 7.94
CA ASP A 39 -2.89 9.68 8.82
C ASP A 39 -3.52 8.32 9.17
N LYS A 40 -3.54 7.39 8.23
CA LYS A 40 -4.05 6.02 8.44
C LYS A 40 -3.09 5.19 9.29
N ILE A 41 -1.78 5.38 9.09
CA ILE A 41 -0.75 4.75 9.93
C ILE A 41 -0.91 5.23 11.38
N ALA A 42 -1.05 6.55 11.62
CA ALA A 42 -1.28 7.10 12.95
C ALA A 42 -2.54 6.51 13.59
N SER A 43 -3.64 6.47 12.85
CA SER A 43 -4.91 5.91 13.34
C SER A 43 -4.78 4.42 13.71
N GLN A 44 -4.04 3.64 12.92
CA GLN A 44 -3.77 2.23 13.18
C GLN A 44 -2.94 2.05 14.44
N TYR A 45 -1.89 2.84 14.66
CA TYR A 45 -1.08 2.77 15.87
C TYR A 45 -1.84 3.24 17.12
N GLN A 46 -2.69 4.26 16.99
CA GLN A 46 -3.55 4.67 18.09
C GLN A 46 -4.55 3.56 18.49
N ALA A 47 -5.16 2.90 17.49
CA ALA A 47 -6.06 1.77 17.75
C ALA A 47 -5.31 0.60 18.40
N PHE A 48 -4.11 0.28 17.92
CA PHE A 48 -3.27 -0.77 18.48
C PHE A 48 -2.83 -0.44 19.91
N GLY A 49 -2.43 0.80 20.17
CA GLY A 49 -2.08 1.28 21.51
C GLY A 49 -3.22 1.14 22.51
N LYS A 50 -4.47 1.45 22.10
CA LYS A 50 -5.66 1.25 22.94
C LYS A 50 -5.84 -0.21 23.36
N VAL A 51 -5.62 -1.16 22.44
CA VAL A 51 -5.73 -2.60 22.75
C VAL A 51 -4.64 -3.03 23.74
N LEU A 52 -3.44 -2.47 23.63
CA LEU A 52 -2.31 -2.79 24.51
C LEU A 52 -2.32 -1.99 25.83
N GLY A 53 -3.19 -0.99 25.96
CA GLY A 53 -3.19 -0.09 27.12
C GLY A 53 -1.99 0.85 27.16
N VAL A 54 -1.39 1.17 26.01
CA VAL A 54 -0.23 2.07 25.88
C VAL A 54 -0.50 3.19 24.88
N THR A 55 0.25 4.28 25.02
CA THR A 55 0.26 5.37 24.03
C THR A 55 1.57 5.34 23.28
N PHE A 56 1.51 5.27 21.97
CA PHE A 56 2.70 5.40 21.11
C PHE A 56 2.94 6.88 20.83
N SER A 57 4.21 7.29 20.95
CA SER A 57 4.69 8.61 20.54
C SER A 57 5.29 8.47 19.15
N ASP A 58 4.50 8.73 18.12
CA ASP A 58 4.86 8.46 16.73
C ASP A 58 5.03 9.73 15.88
N GLU A 59 4.86 10.91 16.47
CA GLU A 59 4.91 12.20 15.77
C GLU A 59 6.21 12.41 15.00
N VAL A 60 7.36 12.13 15.62
CA VAL A 60 8.69 12.29 14.98
C VAL A 60 8.83 11.42 13.73
N TYR A 61 8.29 10.21 13.77
CA TYR A 61 8.34 9.29 12.62
C TYR A 61 7.40 9.75 11.51
N ARG A 62 6.23 10.27 11.88
CA ARG A 62 5.27 10.83 10.95
C ARG A 62 5.84 12.06 10.24
N GLU A 63 6.36 13.02 10.98
CA GLU A 63 7.01 14.23 10.45
C GLU A 63 8.13 13.87 9.48
N LYS A 64 8.99 12.92 9.85
CA LYS A 64 10.06 12.44 8.98
C LYS A 64 9.53 11.83 7.69
N ALA A 65 8.44 11.07 7.73
CA ALA A 65 7.82 10.49 6.56
C ALA A 65 7.26 11.58 5.63
N GLU A 66 6.52 12.52 6.18
CA GLU A 66 5.94 13.66 5.44
C GLU A 66 7.03 14.55 4.83
N GLU A 67 8.11 14.81 5.56
CA GLU A 67 9.27 15.55 5.06
C GLU A 67 9.97 14.82 3.90
N THR A 68 10.09 13.49 4.00
CA THR A 68 10.70 12.67 2.94
C THR A 68 9.88 12.73 1.66
N VAL A 69 8.56 12.62 1.76
CA VAL A 69 7.65 12.78 0.61
C VAL A 69 7.78 14.16 -0.01
N ALA A 70 7.79 15.22 0.81
CA ALA A 70 7.93 16.59 0.35
C ALA A 70 9.26 16.80 -0.41
N LYS A 71 10.37 16.34 0.14
CA LYS A 71 11.70 16.40 -0.49
C LYS A 71 11.76 15.64 -1.81
N PHE A 72 11.11 14.48 -1.88
CA PHE A 72 11.04 13.74 -3.14
C PHE A 72 10.24 14.51 -4.19
N LYS A 73 9.10 15.08 -3.80
CA LYS A 73 8.26 15.87 -4.70
C LYS A 73 8.98 17.12 -5.24
N GLU A 74 9.79 17.79 -4.41
CA GLU A 74 10.64 18.92 -4.85
C GLU A 74 11.67 18.48 -5.90
N LYS A 75 12.28 17.30 -5.70
CA LYS A 75 13.29 16.76 -6.65
C LYS A 75 12.68 16.24 -7.94
N ARG A 76 11.47 15.74 -7.89
CA ARG A 76 10.78 15.11 -9.03
C ARG A 76 9.33 15.61 -9.13
N PRO A 77 9.15 16.91 -9.46
CA PRO A 77 7.82 17.51 -9.59
C PRO A 77 7.00 16.92 -10.74
N ASP A 78 7.69 16.31 -11.70
CA ASP A 78 7.15 15.63 -12.87
C ASP A 78 6.81 14.15 -12.63
N ALA A 79 7.05 13.61 -11.42
CA ALA A 79 6.88 12.20 -11.14
C ALA A 79 5.45 11.74 -11.42
N SER A 80 5.34 10.67 -12.20
CA SER A 80 4.09 10.04 -12.65
C SER A 80 4.26 8.53 -12.57
N PHE A 81 3.47 7.89 -11.72
CA PHE A 81 3.70 6.51 -11.31
C PHE A 81 2.71 5.53 -11.92
N ALA A 82 3.21 4.38 -12.35
CA ALA A 82 2.42 3.16 -12.42
C ALA A 82 2.68 2.33 -11.17
N ILE A 83 1.61 1.86 -10.53
CA ILE A 83 1.68 1.06 -9.31
C ILE A 83 1.18 -0.34 -9.60
N GLY A 84 2.08 -1.32 -9.44
CA GLY A 84 1.78 -2.74 -9.58
C GLY A 84 1.49 -3.42 -8.25
N GLU A 85 1.18 -4.69 -8.31
CA GLU A 85 1.02 -5.50 -7.11
C GLU A 85 2.29 -5.46 -6.27
N CYS A 86 2.08 -5.11 -5.00
CA CYS A 86 3.13 -5.01 -4.00
C CYS A 86 2.91 -6.14 -3.00
N MET A 87 3.87 -7.05 -2.87
CA MET A 87 3.77 -8.14 -1.90
C MET A 87 3.48 -7.55 -0.51
N ASN A 88 2.43 -8.04 0.14
CA ASN A 88 1.98 -7.62 1.47
C ASN A 88 1.53 -6.15 1.57
N GLY A 89 1.27 -5.49 0.46
CA GLY A 89 0.72 -4.15 0.38
C GLY A 89 -0.42 -4.11 -0.64
N ASP A 90 -1.36 -3.21 -0.43
CA ASP A 90 -2.49 -2.99 -1.34
C ASP A 90 -2.10 -1.90 -2.36
N PRO A 91 -2.05 -2.21 -3.68
CA PRO A 91 -1.67 -1.24 -4.69
C PRO A 91 -2.65 -0.07 -4.79
N PHE A 92 -3.92 -0.27 -4.46
CA PHE A 92 -4.94 0.78 -4.46
C PHE A 92 -4.77 1.74 -3.28
N GLU A 93 -4.40 1.21 -2.11
CA GLU A 93 -4.05 2.04 -0.95
C GLU A 93 -2.80 2.86 -1.21
N MET A 94 -1.76 2.25 -1.81
CA MET A 94 -0.54 2.95 -2.18
C MET A 94 -0.82 4.04 -3.21
N ALA A 95 -1.59 3.74 -4.26
CA ALA A 95 -1.97 4.72 -5.28
C ALA A 95 -2.74 5.90 -4.67
N LEU A 96 -3.68 5.63 -3.77
CA LEU A 96 -4.43 6.65 -3.06
C LEU A 96 -3.52 7.53 -2.19
N ALA A 97 -2.55 6.93 -1.50
CA ALA A 97 -1.55 7.66 -0.72
C ALA A 97 -0.73 8.60 -1.62
N MET A 98 -0.22 8.09 -2.75
CA MET A 98 0.57 8.86 -3.71
C MET A 98 -0.23 10.03 -4.29
N ILE A 99 -1.50 9.83 -4.66
CA ILE A 99 -2.38 10.88 -5.15
C ILE A 99 -2.62 11.95 -4.06
N LYS A 100 -2.87 11.54 -2.81
CA LYS A 100 -3.03 12.47 -1.68
C LYS A 100 -1.76 13.28 -1.40
N TYR A 101 -0.59 12.71 -1.64
CA TYR A 101 0.68 13.43 -1.59
C TYR A 101 0.90 14.36 -2.79
N GLY A 102 0.00 14.32 -3.76
CA GLY A 102 -0.01 15.18 -4.94
C GLY A 102 0.89 14.69 -6.07
N PHE A 103 1.14 13.38 -6.15
CA PHE A 103 1.75 12.73 -7.30
C PHE A 103 0.69 12.32 -8.32
N LYS A 104 1.11 12.15 -9.57
CA LYS A 104 0.26 11.58 -10.62
C LYS A 104 0.36 10.05 -10.58
N VAL A 105 -0.78 9.38 -10.66
CA VAL A 105 -0.85 7.92 -10.76
C VAL A 105 -1.80 7.57 -11.92
N PRO A 106 -1.33 7.59 -13.17
CA PRO A 106 -2.17 7.23 -14.32
C PRO A 106 -2.65 5.79 -14.30
N GLU A 107 -1.88 4.87 -13.69
CA GLU A 107 -2.11 3.44 -13.84
C GLU A 107 -1.88 2.66 -12.55
N ILE A 108 -2.79 1.73 -12.30
CA ILE A 108 -2.69 0.76 -11.22
C ILE A 108 -2.88 -0.63 -11.83
N TYR A 109 -1.97 -1.55 -11.54
CA TYR A 109 -2.05 -2.96 -11.90
C TYR A 109 -2.39 -3.77 -10.65
N GLY A 110 -3.50 -4.46 -10.66
CA GLY A 110 -3.91 -5.25 -9.50
C GLY A 110 -5.21 -6.02 -9.69
N THR A 111 -5.41 -6.99 -8.83
CA THR A 111 -6.64 -7.79 -8.79
C THR A 111 -7.65 -7.12 -7.86
N LEU A 112 -8.84 -6.88 -8.37
CA LEU A 112 -9.93 -6.28 -7.61
C LEU A 112 -10.56 -7.29 -6.65
N THR A 113 -10.65 -6.91 -5.40
CA THR A 113 -11.39 -7.63 -4.36
C THR A 113 -12.40 -6.71 -3.68
N ALA A 114 -13.34 -7.27 -2.93
CA ALA A 114 -14.31 -6.47 -2.19
C ALA A 114 -13.66 -5.49 -1.20
N GLU A 115 -12.48 -5.82 -0.66
CA GLU A 115 -11.75 -4.96 0.28
C GLU A 115 -11.18 -3.71 -0.37
N ASN A 116 -10.92 -3.73 -1.68
CA ASN A 116 -10.35 -2.59 -2.42
C ASN A 116 -11.37 -1.50 -2.71
N PHE A 117 -12.68 -1.77 -2.65
CA PHE A 117 -13.71 -0.79 -3.01
C PHE A 117 -13.66 0.50 -2.20
N ILE A 118 -13.21 0.43 -0.94
CA ILE A 118 -13.05 1.62 -0.12
C ILE A 118 -12.00 2.60 -0.72
N TYR A 119 -10.95 2.07 -1.32
CA TYR A 119 -9.91 2.85 -1.98
C TYR A 119 -10.37 3.33 -3.36
N LEU A 120 -10.99 2.44 -4.13
CA LEU A 120 -11.52 2.75 -5.47
C LEU A 120 -12.54 3.89 -5.45
N ASN A 121 -13.44 3.92 -4.46
CA ASN A 121 -14.39 5.02 -4.30
C ASN A 121 -13.68 6.36 -4.06
N GLN A 122 -12.60 6.38 -3.31
CA GLN A 122 -11.81 7.60 -3.10
C GLN A 122 -10.99 7.97 -4.34
N LEU A 123 -10.39 6.97 -4.99
CA LEU A 123 -9.63 7.16 -6.23
C LEU A 123 -10.50 7.75 -7.34
N SER A 124 -11.72 7.24 -7.53
CA SER A 124 -12.65 7.75 -8.54
C SER A 124 -13.06 9.21 -8.34
N GLN A 125 -12.99 9.71 -7.10
CA GLN A 125 -13.28 11.11 -6.78
C GLN A 125 -12.05 12.02 -6.92
N LEU A 126 -10.86 11.51 -6.56
CA LEU A 126 -9.62 12.30 -6.51
C LEU A 126 -8.84 12.27 -7.83
N SER A 127 -8.92 11.18 -8.56
CA SER A 127 -8.19 10.96 -9.82
C SER A 127 -9.01 10.06 -10.75
N PRO A 128 -10.14 10.56 -11.30
CA PRO A 128 -11.04 9.78 -12.14
C PRO A 128 -10.40 9.29 -13.46
N GLU A 129 -9.28 9.90 -13.85
CA GLU A 129 -8.49 9.52 -15.03
C GLU A 129 -7.57 8.31 -14.76
N THR A 130 -7.33 7.93 -13.50
CA THR A 130 -6.52 6.76 -13.16
C THR A 130 -7.16 5.49 -13.69
N LYS A 131 -6.40 4.72 -14.46
CA LYS A 131 -6.83 3.46 -15.05
C LYS A 131 -6.41 2.29 -14.16
N VAL A 132 -7.28 1.30 -14.06
CA VAL A 132 -6.99 0.05 -13.36
C VAL A 132 -6.89 -1.06 -14.40
N PHE A 133 -5.78 -1.79 -14.35
CA PHE A 133 -5.48 -2.91 -15.23
C PHE A 133 -5.37 -4.20 -14.42
N SER A 134 -5.78 -5.31 -15.02
CA SER A 134 -5.61 -6.64 -14.43
C SER A 134 -4.76 -7.50 -15.35
N ASN A 135 -3.76 -8.17 -14.79
CA ASN A 135 -2.95 -9.16 -15.52
C ASN A 135 -3.77 -10.37 -16.01
N MET A 136 -4.98 -10.53 -15.46
CA MET A 136 -5.92 -11.58 -15.88
C MET A 136 -6.69 -11.21 -17.16
N GLU A 137 -6.57 -9.98 -17.63
CA GLU A 137 -7.30 -9.49 -18.80
C GLU A 137 -6.50 -9.76 -20.09
N PRO A 138 -7.00 -10.58 -21.04
CA PRO A 138 -6.27 -10.92 -22.25
C PRO A 138 -5.90 -9.73 -23.13
N THR A 139 -6.64 -8.63 -23.05
CA THR A 139 -6.36 -7.40 -23.82
C THR A 139 -5.05 -6.73 -23.42
N MET A 140 -4.48 -7.08 -22.26
CA MET A 140 -3.16 -6.61 -21.84
C MET A 140 -2.01 -7.04 -22.78
N LEU A 141 -2.23 -8.02 -23.67
CA LEU A 141 -1.29 -8.33 -24.76
C LEU A 141 -1.13 -7.18 -25.76
N TYR A 142 -2.10 -6.28 -25.82
CA TYR A 142 -2.10 -5.12 -26.75
C TYR A 142 -1.88 -3.80 -26.01
N TYR A 143 -1.42 -3.88 -24.75
CA TYR A 143 -1.14 -2.69 -23.97
C TYR A 143 0.02 -1.87 -24.59
N ASP A 144 -0.18 -0.55 -24.70
CA ASP A 144 0.77 0.38 -25.30
C ASP A 144 1.26 1.37 -24.22
N PRO A 145 2.47 1.20 -23.67
CA PRO A 145 3.01 2.04 -22.61
C PRO A 145 3.31 3.48 -23.04
N GLU A 146 3.51 3.74 -24.34
CA GLU A 146 3.90 5.08 -24.83
C GLU A 146 2.85 6.16 -24.57
N LYS A 147 1.59 5.75 -24.41
CA LYS A 147 0.45 6.65 -24.19
C LYS A 147 0.11 6.90 -22.72
N SER A 148 0.82 6.29 -21.80
CA SER A 148 0.50 6.33 -20.37
C SER A 148 0.93 7.61 -19.66
N GLY A 149 2.03 8.24 -20.11
CA GLY A 149 2.66 9.34 -19.41
C GLY A 149 3.34 8.95 -18.09
N VAL A 150 3.52 7.65 -17.85
CA VAL A 150 4.26 7.09 -16.71
C VAL A 150 5.75 7.32 -16.91
N ASN A 151 6.46 7.74 -15.85
CA ASN A 151 7.92 7.90 -15.87
C ASN A 151 8.62 7.24 -14.68
N MET A 152 7.86 6.59 -13.78
CA MET A 152 8.37 5.78 -12.68
C MET A 152 7.40 4.63 -12.39
N THR A 153 7.92 3.50 -11.93
CA THR A 153 7.11 2.34 -11.60
C THR A 153 7.41 1.80 -10.21
N ILE A 154 6.38 1.29 -9.55
CA ILE A 154 6.48 0.59 -8.27
C ILE A 154 5.78 -0.75 -8.42
N GLY A 155 6.47 -1.83 -8.04
CA GLY A 155 5.96 -3.18 -8.16
C GLY A 155 6.41 -3.89 -9.42
N LYS A 156 6.34 -5.22 -9.40
CA LYS A 156 6.85 -6.06 -10.46
C LYS A 156 6.04 -5.92 -11.75
N ASP A 157 4.72 -5.87 -11.62
CA ASP A 157 3.81 -5.82 -12.77
C ASP A 157 3.94 -4.49 -13.51
N ALA A 158 3.95 -3.38 -12.78
CA ALA A 158 4.15 -2.07 -13.37
C ALA A 158 5.51 -1.98 -14.11
N GLY A 159 6.58 -2.54 -13.52
CA GLY A 159 7.88 -2.61 -14.18
C GLY A 159 7.90 -3.50 -15.42
N TYR A 160 7.07 -4.55 -15.46
CA TYR A 160 6.94 -5.40 -16.63
C TYR A 160 6.33 -4.67 -17.84
N TYR A 161 5.26 -3.88 -17.58
CA TYR A 161 4.58 -3.12 -18.63
C TYR A 161 5.31 -1.83 -19.02
N HIS A 162 6.23 -1.35 -18.20
CA HIS A 162 7.05 -0.16 -18.44
C HIS A 162 8.55 -0.47 -18.29
N PRO A 163 9.13 -1.34 -19.13
CA PRO A 163 10.49 -1.86 -18.94
C PRO A 163 11.57 -0.78 -19.04
N ASP A 164 11.29 0.33 -19.74
CA ASP A 164 12.23 1.44 -19.93
C ASP A 164 12.18 2.49 -18.81
N GLN A 165 11.27 2.34 -17.85
CA GLN A 165 11.12 3.27 -16.74
C GLN A 165 11.85 2.79 -15.48
N PRO A 166 12.40 3.70 -14.66
CA PRO A 166 12.93 3.35 -13.35
C PRO A 166 11.89 2.60 -12.53
N ASN A 167 12.25 1.42 -12.04
CA ASN A 167 11.35 0.55 -11.28
C ASN A 167 11.86 0.29 -9.87
N VAL A 168 10.99 0.43 -8.89
CA VAL A 168 11.20 -0.05 -7.52
C VAL A 168 10.40 -1.35 -7.34
N ILE A 169 11.13 -2.47 -7.26
CA ILE A 169 10.51 -3.76 -6.98
C ILE A 169 10.09 -3.79 -5.51
N TRP A 170 8.79 -3.62 -5.26
CA TRP A 170 8.23 -3.57 -3.91
C TRP A 170 7.71 -4.95 -3.46
N ASN A 171 8.37 -6.03 -3.86
CA ASN A 171 7.95 -7.41 -3.65
C ASN A 171 8.91 -8.20 -2.74
N GLN A 172 9.59 -7.54 -1.80
CA GLN A 172 10.52 -8.20 -0.88
C GLN A 172 9.92 -8.35 0.52
N ASP A 173 10.18 -9.49 1.17
CA ASP A 173 9.67 -9.81 2.51
C ASP A 173 10.14 -8.83 3.61
N ARG A 174 11.21 -8.11 3.35
CA ARG A 174 11.84 -7.17 4.31
C ARG A 174 11.37 -5.72 4.17
N GLN A 175 10.22 -5.50 3.56
CA GLN A 175 9.70 -4.15 3.45
C GLN A 175 9.24 -3.63 4.82
N PRO A 176 9.63 -2.41 5.20
CA PRO A 176 9.25 -1.86 6.49
C PRO A 176 7.75 -1.56 6.54
N TYR A 177 7.20 -1.61 7.74
CA TYR A 177 5.84 -1.21 8.07
C TYR A 177 5.77 0.25 8.51
N GLY A 178 4.55 0.79 8.49
CA GLY A 178 4.26 2.10 9.01
C GLY A 178 5.05 3.21 8.33
N TYR A 179 5.46 4.20 9.09
CA TYR A 179 6.18 5.37 8.56
C TYR A 179 7.49 5.03 7.87
N ALA A 180 8.17 3.97 8.31
CA ALA A 180 9.40 3.51 7.65
C ALA A 180 9.14 3.00 6.23
N GLY A 181 7.93 2.49 5.94
CA GLY A 181 7.49 2.13 4.59
C GLY A 181 7.32 3.34 3.68
N VAL A 182 6.89 4.46 4.23
CA VAL A 182 6.71 5.72 3.47
C VAL A 182 8.05 6.39 3.16
N THR A 183 9.05 6.25 4.05
CA THR A 183 10.36 6.91 3.89
C THR A 183 11.32 6.18 2.96
N ARG A 184 11.02 4.98 2.54
CA ARG A 184 11.91 4.15 1.71
C ARG A 184 11.62 4.28 0.24
#